data_44a6d12afefeb6f1ec00745c1a4370e4
#
_entry.id   44a6d12afefeb6f1ec00745c1a4370e4
#
_cell.length_a   1.000
_cell.length_b   1.000
_cell.length_c   1.000
_cell.angle_alpha   90.00
_cell.angle_beta   90.00
_cell.angle_gamma   90.00
#
_symmetry.space_group_name_H-M   'P 1'
#
loop_
_entity.id
_entity.type
_entity.pdbx_description
1 polymer ?
#
loop_
_entity_poly.entity_id
_entity_poly.type
_entity_poly.pdbx_seq_one_letter_code
_entity_poly.pdbx_strand_id
1 'polypeptide(L)'
;MILTTLTPVKYPIHTGNRQVFVGYGNPTASYNQTTGDILSVAFTPFFIDAVLGLVVTTDGTYIGVPVPVGGVAGAATWAIFWYTFALTGTPSWAAVGSGVNISAKQCQLTVIGGA
;
A
#
# COMPACT_ATOMS: atom_id res chain seq x y z
N MET A 1 -5.72 5.09 0.06
CA MET A 1 -4.84 5.09 1.25
C MET A 1 -3.89 6.26 1.16
N ILE A 2 -3.76 7.02 2.23
CA ILE A 2 -2.85 8.17 2.28
C ILE A 2 -1.71 7.85 3.24
N LEU A 3 -0.48 7.91 2.76
CA LEU A 3 0.70 7.79 3.61
C LEU A 3 0.92 9.11 4.33
N THR A 4 0.87 9.07 5.65
CA THR A 4 1.03 10.25 6.50
C THR A 4 2.44 10.41 7.02
N THR A 5 3.25 9.37 6.95
CA THR A 5 4.64 9.36 7.40
C THR A 5 5.48 8.53 6.43
N LEU A 6 6.62 9.06 6.03
CA LEU A 6 7.65 8.36 5.27
C LEU A 6 9.00 8.54 5.97
N THR A 7 9.61 7.43 6.34
CA THR A 7 10.92 7.43 7.01
C THR A 7 11.94 6.79 6.07
N PRO A 8 13.03 7.48 5.72
CA PRO A 8 14.11 6.89 4.93
C PRO A 8 14.71 5.68 5.64
N VAL A 9 15.07 4.66 4.87
CA VAL A 9 15.85 3.55 5.40
C VAL A 9 17.21 4.09 5.87
N LYS A 10 17.68 3.61 7.02
CA LYS A 10 18.86 4.15 7.72
C LYS A 10 20.10 4.22 6.85
N TYR A 11 20.28 3.25 5.96
CA TYR A 11 21.36 3.23 4.98
C TYR A 11 20.73 3.10 3.59
N PRO A 12 20.12 4.19 3.07
CA PRO A 12 19.34 4.12 1.86
C PRO A 12 20.21 3.86 0.64
N ILE A 13 19.65 3.10 -0.30
CA ILE A 13 20.20 3.00 -1.65
C ILE A 13 19.63 4.19 -2.43
N HIS A 14 20.51 4.99 -2.99
CA HIS A 14 20.14 6.13 -3.80
C HIS A 14 20.36 5.86 -5.28
N THR A 15 19.39 6.27 -6.09
CA THR A 15 19.54 6.38 -7.53
C THR A 15 19.01 7.77 -7.92
N GLY A 16 19.91 8.72 -8.09
CA GLY A 16 19.51 10.11 -8.24
C GLY A 16 18.87 10.63 -6.97
N ASN A 17 17.63 11.14 -7.08
CA ASN A 17 16.81 11.61 -5.96
C ASN A 17 15.83 10.55 -5.43
N ARG A 18 16.01 9.29 -5.82
CA ARG A 18 15.17 8.17 -5.36
C ARG A 18 15.84 7.41 -4.23
N GLN A 19 15.05 6.99 -3.26
CA GLN A 19 15.50 6.13 -2.17
C GLN A 19 14.36 5.28 -1.63
N VAL A 20 14.69 4.37 -0.73
CA VAL A 20 13.71 3.48 -0.08
C VAL A 20 13.20 4.13 1.19
N PHE A 21 11.89 4.11 1.37
CA PHE A 21 11.21 4.62 2.56
C PHE A 21 10.33 3.55 3.19
N VAL A 22 10.18 3.61 4.49
CA VAL A 22 9.09 2.94 5.21
C VAL A 22 7.97 3.95 5.40
N GLY A 23 6.78 3.62 4.90
CA GLY A 23 5.61 4.46 4.98
C GLY A 23 4.57 3.93 5.94
N TYR A 24 3.84 4.83 6.58
CA TYR A 24 2.73 4.51 7.47
C TYR A 24 1.48 5.25 7.04
N GLY A 25 0.36 4.58 7.13
CA GLY A 25 -0.93 5.19 6.82
C GLY A 25 -2.08 4.27 7.16
N ASN A 26 -3.28 4.75 6.93
CA ASN A 26 -4.50 3.99 7.13
C ASN A 26 -5.14 3.71 5.77
N PRO A 27 -5.67 2.49 5.56
CA PRO A 27 -6.46 2.18 4.38
C PRO A 27 -7.68 3.08 4.23
N THR A 28 -8.33 2.97 3.08
CA THR A 28 -9.51 3.79 2.76
C THR A 28 -10.71 3.49 3.66
N ALA A 29 -11.55 4.50 3.88
CA ALA A 29 -12.83 4.36 4.57
C ALA A 29 -13.92 3.72 3.68
N SER A 30 -13.76 3.74 2.37
CA SER A 30 -14.70 3.16 1.41
C SER A 30 -13.94 2.46 0.31
N TYR A 31 -13.70 1.16 0.50
CA TYR A 31 -12.93 0.35 -0.43
C TYR A 31 -13.70 0.11 -1.72
N ASN A 32 -13.00 0.14 -2.84
CA ASN A 32 -13.52 -0.24 -4.15
C ASN A 32 -12.77 -1.47 -4.65
N GLN A 33 -13.48 -2.60 -4.74
CA GLN A 33 -12.90 -3.88 -5.14
C GLN A 33 -12.38 -3.88 -6.59
N THR A 34 -12.94 -3.03 -7.44
CA THR A 34 -12.56 -2.96 -8.87
C THR A 34 -11.31 -2.12 -9.09
N THR A 35 -11.21 -0.96 -8.44
CA THR A 35 -10.11 -0.02 -8.64
C THR A 35 -9.00 -0.14 -7.58
N GLY A 36 -9.29 -0.81 -6.47
CA GLY A 36 -8.39 -0.89 -5.34
C GLY A 36 -8.36 0.39 -4.50
N ASP A 37 -7.50 0.38 -3.51
CA ASP A 37 -7.26 1.52 -2.63
C ASP A 37 -6.07 2.30 -3.19
N ILE A 38 -6.35 3.44 -3.82
CA ILE A 38 -5.33 4.23 -4.51
C ILE A 38 -4.36 4.84 -3.49
N LEU A 39 -3.08 4.59 -3.70
CA LEU A 39 -2.03 5.05 -2.82
C LEU A 39 -1.63 6.49 -3.16
N SER A 40 -1.55 7.32 -2.13
CA SER A 40 -1.06 8.68 -2.23
C SER A 40 -0.26 9.07 -0.99
N VAL A 41 0.40 10.22 -1.02
CA VAL A 41 1.13 10.77 0.12
C VAL A 41 0.52 12.09 0.55
N ALA A 42 0.59 12.37 1.87
CA ALA A 42 0.00 13.58 2.43
C ALA A 42 0.83 14.85 2.17
N PHE A 43 2.02 14.72 1.64
CA PHE A 43 2.94 15.84 1.41
C PHE A 43 3.46 15.86 -0.01
N THR A 44 3.74 17.06 -0.52
CA THR A 44 4.24 17.29 -1.88
C THR A 44 5.54 18.11 -1.83
N PRO A 45 6.40 17.98 -2.85
CA PRO A 45 6.32 17.02 -3.95
C PRO A 45 6.91 15.64 -3.52
N PHE A 46 6.18 14.58 -3.76
CA PHE A 46 6.69 13.22 -3.57
C PHE A 46 6.03 12.29 -4.58
N PHE A 47 6.85 11.49 -5.26
CA PHE A 47 6.39 10.51 -6.23
C PHE A 47 6.76 9.11 -5.77
N ILE A 48 5.80 8.19 -5.85
CA ILE A 48 6.02 6.77 -5.58
C ILE A 48 6.35 6.10 -6.90
N ASP A 49 7.54 5.51 -7.01
CA ASP A 49 7.96 4.76 -8.20
C ASP A 49 7.59 3.29 -8.09
N ALA A 50 7.66 2.72 -6.89
CA ALA A 50 7.33 1.32 -6.65
C ALA A 50 6.90 1.09 -5.20
N VAL A 51 6.07 0.07 -5.00
CA VAL A 51 5.74 -0.49 -3.69
C VAL A 51 6.33 -1.89 -3.62
N LEU A 52 7.09 -2.17 -2.58
CA LEU A 52 7.83 -3.43 -2.44
C LEU A 52 7.08 -4.40 -1.52
N GLY A 53 6.88 -5.63 -2.01
CA GLY A 53 6.28 -6.71 -1.23
C GLY A 53 4.79 -6.54 -0.98
N LEU A 54 4.30 -7.27 0.01
CA LEU A 54 2.91 -7.19 0.45
C LEU A 54 2.78 -6.13 1.56
N VAL A 55 1.57 -5.56 1.65
CA VAL A 55 1.20 -4.61 2.68
C VAL A 55 0.33 -5.31 3.70
N VAL A 56 0.68 -5.25 4.98
CA VAL A 56 -0.09 -5.90 6.03
C VAL A 56 -0.53 -4.86 7.04
N THR A 57 -1.79 -4.93 7.47
CA THR A 57 -2.24 -4.11 8.60
C THR A 57 -1.53 -4.55 9.87
N THR A 58 -1.28 -3.61 10.79
CA THR A 58 -0.48 -3.88 11.99
C THR A 58 -1.08 -4.94 12.91
N ASP A 59 -2.39 -5.16 12.83
CA ASP A 59 -3.08 -6.24 13.57
C ASP A 59 -3.17 -7.56 12.80
N GLY A 60 -2.67 -7.62 11.55
CA GLY A 60 -2.69 -8.80 10.71
C GLY A 60 -4.05 -9.15 10.11
N THR A 61 -5.07 -8.32 10.24
CA THR A 61 -6.43 -8.60 9.76
C THR A 61 -6.50 -8.61 8.25
N TYR A 62 -5.84 -7.67 7.59
CA TYR A 62 -5.89 -7.49 6.13
C TYR A 62 -4.49 -7.58 5.53
N ILE A 63 -4.44 -8.14 4.34
CA ILE A 63 -3.22 -8.18 3.53
C ILE A 63 -3.51 -7.46 2.23
N GLY A 64 -2.65 -6.53 1.87
CA GLY A 64 -2.75 -5.74 0.66
C GLY A 64 -1.74 -6.17 -0.38
N VAL A 65 -2.20 -6.29 -1.62
CA VAL A 65 -1.35 -6.56 -2.78
C VAL A 65 -1.22 -5.27 -3.58
N PRO A 66 -0.02 -4.66 -3.62
CA PRO A 66 0.19 -3.47 -4.43
C PRO A 66 0.26 -3.83 -5.91
N VAL A 67 -0.46 -3.09 -6.72
CA VAL A 67 -0.54 -3.28 -8.18
C VAL A 67 -0.40 -1.92 -8.86
N PRO A 68 0.46 -1.80 -9.89
CA PRO A 68 0.51 -0.57 -10.68
C PRO A 68 -0.83 -0.37 -11.40
N VAL A 69 -1.33 0.85 -11.34
CA VAL A 69 -2.63 1.18 -11.96
C VAL A 69 -2.57 0.96 -13.46
N GLY A 70 -3.57 0.28 -14.01
CA GLY A 70 -3.63 -0.10 -15.41
C GLY A 70 -2.75 -1.29 -15.78
N GLY A 71 -2.09 -1.94 -14.81
CA GLY A 71 -1.23 -3.10 -15.06
C GLY A 71 0.02 -2.80 -15.87
N VAL A 72 0.43 -1.53 -15.93
CA VAL A 72 1.58 -1.09 -16.72
C VAL A 72 2.82 -0.95 -15.84
N ALA A 73 3.89 -1.64 -16.19
CA ALA A 73 5.17 -1.50 -15.52
C ALA A 73 5.67 -0.06 -15.63
N GLY A 74 6.16 0.49 -14.51
CA GLY A 74 6.60 1.88 -14.45
C GLY A 74 5.46 2.90 -14.28
N ALA A 75 4.24 2.44 -14.00
CA ALA A 75 3.13 3.34 -13.70
C ALA A 75 3.46 4.23 -12.50
N ALA A 76 3.05 5.51 -12.58
CA ALA A 76 3.27 6.48 -11.51
C ALA A 76 2.25 6.36 -10.37
N THR A 77 1.20 5.57 -10.55
CA THR A 77 0.12 5.38 -9.58
C THR A 77 0.00 3.92 -9.21
N TRP A 78 -0.16 3.67 -7.93
CA TRP A 78 -0.29 2.33 -7.37
C TRP A 78 -1.60 2.20 -6.61
N ALA A 79 -2.20 1.01 -6.66
CA ALA A 79 -3.39 0.65 -5.90
C ALA A 79 -3.08 -0.55 -5.00
N ILE A 80 -3.70 -0.57 -3.84
CA ILE A 80 -3.61 -1.70 -2.91
C ILE A 80 -4.92 -2.48 -2.98
N PHE A 81 -4.85 -3.76 -3.31
CA PHE A 81 -6.01 -4.66 -3.29
C PHE A 81 -6.00 -5.45 -1.98
N TRP A 82 -7.03 -5.27 -1.19
CA TRP A 82 -7.12 -5.82 0.15
C TRP A 82 -7.80 -7.19 0.20
N TYR A 83 -7.23 -8.07 1.02
CA TYR A 83 -7.70 -9.44 1.21
C TYR A 83 -7.72 -9.78 2.70
N THR A 84 -8.59 -10.72 3.07
CA THR A 84 -8.52 -11.45 4.32
C THR A 84 -7.98 -12.84 4.06
N PHE A 85 -7.39 -13.45 5.08
CA PHE A 85 -6.86 -14.81 4.98
C PHE A 85 -7.46 -15.67 6.10
N ALA A 86 -8.09 -16.77 5.71
CA ALA A 86 -8.70 -17.73 6.64
C ALA A 86 -7.76 -18.92 6.84
N LEU A 87 -7.46 -19.24 8.11
CA LEU A 87 -6.62 -20.36 8.51
C LEU A 87 -7.44 -21.60 8.95
N THR A 88 -8.74 -21.41 9.24
CA THR A 88 -9.64 -22.49 9.66
C THR A 88 -10.21 -23.21 8.45
N GLY A 89 -10.21 -24.53 8.48
CA GLY A 89 -10.60 -25.35 7.34
C GLY A 89 -9.52 -25.34 6.27
N THR A 90 -9.92 -25.25 4.99
CA THR A 90 -8.95 -25.06 3.90
C THR A 90 -8.45 -23.63 3.91
N PRO A 91 -7.14 -23.37 4.06
CA PRO A 91 -6.61 -22.02 4.01
C PRO A 91 -6.97 -21.34 2.69
N SER A 92 -7.49 -20.12 2.76
CA SER A 92 -7.96 -19.39 1.58
C SER A 92 -7.85 -17.90 1.74
N TRP A 93 -7.70 -17.20 0.60
CA TRP A 93 -7.74 -15.76 0.49
C TRP A 93 -9.14 -15.34 0.06
N ALA A 94 -9.65 -14.28 0.66
CA ALA A 94 -10.94 -13.70 0.27
C ALA A 94 -10.75 -12.21 0.02
N ALA A 95 -11.20 -11.73 -1.15
CA ALA A 95 -11.18 -10.30 -1.47
C ALA A 95 -12.10 -9.55 -0.53
N VAL A 96 -11.64 -8.39 -0.04
CA VAL A 96 -12.48 -7.47 0.71
C VAL A 96 -13.55 -6.89 -0.23
N GLY A 97 -14.81 -6.87 0.20
CA GLY A 97 -15.90 -6.34 -0.61
C GLY A 97 -15.87 -4.82 -0.75
N SER A 98 -16.47 -4.31 -1.82
CA SER A 98 -16.64 -2.87 -2.03
C SER A 98 -17.52 -2.26 -0.94
N GLY A 99 -17.17 -1.04 -0.53
CA GLY A 99 -17.87 -0.30 0.52
C GLY A 99 -17.40 -0.60 1.93
N VAL A 100 -16.52 -1.59 2.13
CA VAL A 100 -15.99 -1.89 3.47
C VAL A 100 -15.05 -0.77 3.91
N ASN A 101 -15.24 -0.34 5.17
CA ASN A 101 -14.38 0.64 5.82
C ASN A 101 -13.25 -0.07 6.55
N ILE A 102 -12.03 0.10 6.08
CA ILE A 102 -10.82 -0.45 6.70
C ILE A 102 -9.89 0.64 7.26
N SER A 103 -10.38 1.86 7.37
CA SER A 103 -9.60 3.02 7.82
C SER A 103 -9.19 2.98 9.28
N ALA A 104 -9.83 2.15 10.11
CA ALA A 104 -9.45 1.97 11.51
C ALA A 104 -8.16 1.15 11.67
N LYS A 105 -7.71 0.47 10.61
CA LYS A 105 -6.48 -0.33 10.62
C LYS A 105 -5.31 0.53 10.16
N GLN A 106 -4.21 0.45 10.85
CA GLN A 106 -2.96 1.08 10.42
C GLN A 106 -2.14 0.07 9.62
N CYS A 107 -1.42 0.53 8.62
CA CYS A 107 -0.52 -0.32 7.86
C CYS A 107 0.84 0.33 7.66
N GLN A 108 1.80 -0.53 7.38
CA GLN A 108 3.17 -0.18 7.07
C GLN A 108 3.52 -0.78 5.72
N LEU A 109 4.19 -0.02 4.89
CA LEU A 109 4.66 -0.49 3.59
C LEU A 109 6.02 0.11 3.24
N THR A 110 6.70 -0.56 2.33
CA THR A 110 8.00 -0.09 1.82
C THR A 110 7.82 0.43 0.41
N VAL A 111 8.28 1.65 0.17
CA VAL A 111 8.17 2.30 -1.13
C VAL A 111 9.54 2.79 -1.61
N ILE A 112 9.69 2.84 -2.93
CA ILE A 112 10.78 3.56 -3.59
C ILE A 112 10.18 4.82 -4.17
N GLY A 113 10.80 5.96 -3.87
CA GLY A 113 10.29 7.22 -4.38
C GLY A 113 11.21 8.39 -4.04
N GLY A 114 10.68 9.59 -4.26
CA GLY A 114 11.38 10.84 -3.97
C GLY A 114 10.68 12.04 -4.57
N ALA A 115 11.30 13.18 -4.40
CA ALA A 115 10.81 14.44 -4.95
C ALA A 115 11.28 14.65 -6.40
#